data_65bb6622eb22c4e9c122b61f81eadb35
#
_entry.id   65bb6622eb22c4e9c122b61f81eadb35
#
_cell.length_a   1.000
_cell.length_b   1.000
_cell.length_c   1.000
_cell.angle_alpha   90.00
_cell.angle_beta   90.00
_cell.angle_gamma   90.00
#
_symmetry.space_group_name_H-M   'P 1'
#
loop_
_entity.id
_entity.type
_entity.pdbx_description
1 polymer ?
#
loop_
_entity_poly.entity_id
_entity_poly.type
_entity_poly.pdbx_seq_one_letter_code
_entity_poly.pdbx_strand_id
1 'polypeptide(L)'
;MILLTGANGFVGHKIMEICRDAVAAPSLRNVTQENVKRMIEESDADVIIHTAAISDIGACQADPDASYYANVQIPLFIAKASKGRKLICFSSDQVYSGCSEEGPYPEDIVKPGNIYAEHKLEMEQRLLEIDPSAVMLRAEWMYDFYLKKPNYLMNIITAKETVAFSSGQFRGITYLKEAAENMEKVITLPGGVYNF
;
A
#
# COMPACT_ATOMS: atom_id res chain seq x y z
N MET A 1 1.61 -4.32 -19.76
CA MET A 1 0.43 -4.83 -18.98
C MET A 1 0.77 -4.75 -17.49
N ILE A 2 -0.21 -4.40 -16.66
CA ILE A 2 -0.07 -4.26 -15.20
C ILE A 2 -0.81 -5.41 -14.51
N LEU A 3 -0.14 -6.19 -13.66
CA LEU A 3 -0.77 -7.14 -12.75
C LEU A 3 -1.05 -6.44 -11.42
N LEU A 4 -2.32 -6.32 -11.05
CA LEU A 4 -2.73 -5.62 -9.83
C LEU A 4 -3.23 -6.59 -8.77
N THR A 5 -2.49 -6.70 -7.67
CA THR A 5 -2.96 -7.43 -6.49
C THR A 5 -3.78 -6.52 -5.58
N GLY A 6 -4.78 -7.07 -4.91
CA GLY A 6 -5.69 -6.27 -4.10
C GLY A 6 -6.72 -5.46 -4.90
N ALA A 7 -6.99 -5.84 -6.16
CA ALA A 7 -7.91 -5.16 -7.08
C ALA A 7 -9.31 -4.88 -6.49
N ASN A 8 -9.79 -5.71 -5.56
CA ASN A 8 -11.06 -5.51 -4.87
C ASN A 8 -10.96 -4.60 -3.63
N GLY A 9 -9.75 -4.15 -3.26
CA GLY A 9 -9.50 -3.21 -2.17
C GLY A 9 -9.90 -1.78 -2.52
N PHE A 10 -9.79 -0.86 -1.54
CA PHE A 10 -10.12 0.55 -1.74
C PHE A 10 -9.21 1.20 -2.80
N VAL A 11 -7.90 1.00 -2.69
CA VAL A 11 -6.90 1.53 -3.64
C VAL A 11 -6.97 0.78 -4.98
N GLY A 12 -6.92 -0.56 -4.93
CA GLY A 12 -6.88 -1.38 -6.14
C GLY A 12 -8.10 -1.19 -7.04
N HIS A 13 -9.29 -1.02 -6.46
CA HIS A 13 -10.50 -0.75 -7.25
C HIS A 13 -10.37 0.52 -8.10
N LYS A 14 -9.78 1.61 -7.57
CA LYS A 14 -9.61 2.85 -8.32
C LYS A 14 -8.54 2.73 -9.40
N ILE A 15 -7.46 2.01 -9.13
CA ILE A 15 -6.45 1.72 -10.15
C ILE A 15 -7.07 0.90 -11.29
N MET A 16 -7.87 -0.13 -10.99
CA MET A 16 -8.61 -0.89 -12.01
C MET A 16 -9.57 -0.05 -12.84
N GLU A 17 -10.17 0.98 -12.24
CA GLU A 17 -11.11 1.88 -12.93
C GLU A 17 -10.39 2.79 -13.93
N ILE A 18 -9.16 3.25 -13.60
CA ILE A 18 -8.43 4.27 -14.34
C ILE A 18 -7.38 3.68 -15.27
N CYS A 19 -6.60 2.71 -14.82
CA CYS A 19 -5.53 2.09 -15.61
C CYS A 19 -6.10 0.98 -16.51
N ARG A 20 -6.30 1.30 -17.78
CA ARG A 20 -6.97 0.40 -18.75
C ARG A 20 -6.22 -0.90 -19.03
N ASP A 21 -4.91 -0.93 -18.84
CA ASP A 21 -4.03 -2.08 -19.04
C ASP A 21 -3.80 -2.90 -17.75
N ALA A 22 -4.50 -2.55 -16.67
CA ALA A 22 -4.45 -3.27 -15.41
C ALA A 22 -5.34 -4.51 -15.44
N VAL A 23 -4.78 -5.64 -15.00
CA VAL A 23 -5.48 -6.93 -14.85
C VAL A 23 -5.44 -7.33 -13.37
N ALA A 24 -6.60 -7.73 -12.85
CA ALA A 24 -6.71 -8.15 -11.45
C ALA A 24 -6.01 -9.50 -11.23
N ALA A 25 -5.10 -9.53 -10.26
CA ALA A 25 -4.51 -10.77 -9.77
C ALA A 25 -5.54 -11.60 -8.99
N PRO A 26 -5.40 -12.93 -8.92
CA PRO A 26 -6.13 -13.78 -8.00
C PRO A 26 -5.97 -13.35 -6.54
N SER A 27 -6.86 -13.86 -5.67
CA SER A 27 -6.77 -13.61 -4.22
C SER A 27 -5.47 -14.13 -3.65
N LEU A 28 -4.84 -13.30 -2.80
CA LEU A 28 -3.61 -13.64 -2.08
C LEU A 28 -3.88 -14.22 -0.67
N ARG A 29 -5.11 -14.65 -0.38
CA ARG A 29 -5.41 -15.33 0.89
C ARG A 29 -4.83 -16.73 0.90
N ASN A 30 -4.06 -17.04 1.95
CA ASN A 30 -3.45 -18.37 2.16
C ASN A 30 -2.58 -18.87 0.98
N VAL A 31 -1.89 -17.93 0.30
CA VAL A 31 -0.99 -18.29 -0.80
C VAL A 31 0.38 -18.70 -0.28
N THR A 32 1.02 -19.61 -1.01
CA THR A 32 2.44 -19.94 -0.80
C THR A 32 3.33 -19.12 -1.74
N GLN A 33 4.63 -19.11 -1.48
CA GLN A 33 5.59 -18.50 -2.39
C GLN A 33 5.49 -19.08 -3.81
N GLU A 34 5.27 -20.37 -3.93
CA GLU A 34 5.12 -21.05 -5.23
C GLU A 34 3.84 -20.63 -5.95
N ASN A 35 2.72 -20.45 -5.22
CA ASN A 35 1.49 -19.91 -5.83
C ASN A 35 1.70 -18.50 -6.39
N VAL A 36 2.38 -17.62 -5.64
CA VAL A 36 2.70 -16.26 -6.08
C VAL A 36 3.63 -16.27 -7.28
N LYS A 37 4.66 -17.11 -7.27
CA LYS A 37 5.59 -17.26 -8.39
C LYS A 37 4.86 -17.66 -9.67
N ARG A 38 4.07 -18.72 -9.61
CA ARG A 38 3.27 -19.19 -10.76
C ARG A 38 2.32 -18.11 -11.28
N MET A 39 1.58 -17.44 -10.37
CA MET A 39 0.68 -16.33 -10.74
C MET A 39 1.40 -15.22 -11.53
N ILE A 40 2.59 -14.83 -11.09
CA ILE A 40 3.37 -13.78 -11.75
C ILE A 40 3.94 -14.27 -13.08
N GLU A 41 4.47 -15.49 -13.15
CA GLU A 41 5.02 -16.07 -14.38
C GLU A 41 3.96 -16.24 -15.45
N GLU A 42 2.74 -16.67 -15.08
CA GLU A 42 1.61 -16.86 -16.02
C GLU A 42 0.94 -15.54 -16.45
N SER A 43 1.24 -14.41 -15.78
CA SER A 43 0.55 -13.14 -16.04
C SER A 43 1.06 -12.37 -17.25
N ASP A 44 2.25 -12.65 -17.77
CA ASP A 44 2.95 -11.88 -18.82
C ASP A 44 3.05 -10.35 -18.52
N ALA A 45 2.91 -9.94 -17.25
CA ALA A 45 2.91 -8.55 -16.86
C ALA A 45 4.33 -7.97 -16.80
N ASP A 46 4.53 -6.76 -17.30
CA ASP A 46 5.79 -6.01 -17.20
C ASP A 46 5.88 -5.26 -15.86
N VAL A 47 4.72 -4.92 -15.30
CA VAL A 47 4.56 -4.14 -14.08
C VAL A 47 3.67 -4.89 -13.10
N ILE A 48 4.08 -4.91 -11.84
CA ILE A 48 3.27 -5.45 -10.74
C ILE A 48 2.99 -4.33 -9.75
N ILE A 49 1.72 -4.08 -9.47
CA ILE A 49 1.29 -3.13 -8.44
C ILE A 49 0.66 -3.92 -7.29
N HIS A 50 1.25 -3.82 -6.11
CA HIS A 50 0.79 -4.51 -4.92
C HIS A 50 0.08 -3.55 -3.96
N THR A 51 -1.26 -3.68 -3.89
CA THR A 51 -2.11 -2.88 -2.98
C THR A 51 -2.80 -3.73 -1.91
N ALA A 52 -2.62 -5.05 -1.95
CA ALA A 52 -3.22 -5.93 -0.94
C ALA A 52 -2.51 -5.79 0.40
N ALA A 53 -3.27 -5.57 1.47
CA ALA A 53 -2.77 -5.43 2.82
C ALA A 53 -3.87 -5.70 3.86
N ILE A 54 -3.50 -6.00 5.08
CA ILE A 54 -4.32 -5.75 6.26
C ILE A 54 -3.93 -4.37 6.76
N SER A 55 -4.78 -3.36 6.55
CA SER A 55 -4.47 -1.94 6.85
C SER A 55 -5.17 -1.42 8.10
N ASP A 56 -6.01 -2.21 8.75
CA ASP A 56 -6.62 -1.88 10.03
C ASP A 56 -5.61 -2.10 11.16
N ILE A 57 -5.22 -1.01 11.83
CA ILE A 57 -4.21 -1.04 12.90
C ILE A 57 -4.67 -1.91 14.07
N GLY A 58 -5.96 -1.84 14.42
CA GLY A 58 -6.53 -2.66 15.49
C GLY A 58 -6.50 -4.15 15.17
N ALA A 59 -6.82 -4.53 13.93
CA ALA A 59 -6.74 -5.91 13.47
C ALA A 59 -5.29 -6.41 13.45
N CYS A 60 -4.33 -5.59 13.02
CA CYS A 60 -2.90 -5.95 13.06
C CYS A 60 -2.38 -6.13 14.48
N GLN A 61 -2.87 -5.31 15.43
CA GLN A 61 -2.51 -5.44 16.84
C GLN A 61 -3.14 -6.68 17.49
N ALA A 62 -4.35 -7.05 17.08
CA ALA A 62 -5.08 -8.21 17.59
C ALA A 62 -4.50 -9.54 17.08
N ASP A 63 -4.00 -9.57 15.84
CA ASP A 63 -3.37 -10.74 15.21
C ASP A 63 -2.10 -10.32 14.45
N PRO A 64 -0.96 -10.19 15.16
CA PRO A 64 0.32 -9.83 14.56
C PRO A 64 0.81 -10.84 13.52
N ASP A 65 0.53 -12.12 13.69
CA ASP A 65 0.98 -13.17 12.76
C ASP A 65 0.25 -13.05 11.41
N ALA A 66 -1.06 -12.87 11.42
CA ALA A 66 -1.83 -12.61 10.20
C ALA A 66 -1.39 -11.29 9.53
N SER A 67 -1.13 -10.25 10.33
CA SER A 67 -0.59 -8.98 9.83
C SER A 67 0.79 -9.17 9.19
N TYR A 68 1.69 -9.89 9.83
CA TYR A 68 3.03 -10.17 9.30
C TYR A 68 2.97 -10.95 7.99
N TYR A 69 2.15 -11.98 7.95
CA TYR A 69 1.95 -12.77 6.73
C TYR A 69 1.46 -11.89 5.56
N ALA A 70 0.43 -11.08 5.79
CA ALA A 70 -0.17 -10.25 4.74
C ALA A 70 0.71 -9.05 4.33
N ASN A 71 1.35 -8.39 5.31
CA ASN A 71 2.02 -7.12 5.09
C ASN A 71 3.54 -7.24 4.88
N VAL A 72 4.13 -8.41 5.21
CA VAL A 72 5.57 -8.67 5.02
C VAL A 72 5.79 -9.87 4.10
N GLN A 73 5.30 -11.06 4.47
CA GLN A 73 5.65 -12.27 3.74
C GLN A 73 5.13 -12.29 2.31
N ILE A 74 3.86 -11.93 2.08
CA ILE A 74 3.28 -11.89 0.73
C ILE A 74 4.02 -10.89 -0.17
N PRO A 75 4.28 -9.63 0.22
CA PRO A 75 5.10 -8.71 -0.58
C PRO A 75 6.49 -9.27 -0.91
N LEU A 76 7.16 -9.96 0.03
CA LEU A 76 8.46 -10.58 -0.23
C LEU A 76 8.38 -11.76 -1.21
N PHE A 77 7.29 -12.53 -1.21
CA PHE A 77 7.05 -13.56 -2.24
C PHE A 77 6.91 -12.91 -3.62
N ILE A 78 6.17 -11.79 -3.69
CA ILE A 78 6.02 -11.02 -4.93
C ILE A 78 7.36 -10.50 -5.41
N ALA A 79 8.15 -9.84 -4.55
CA ALA A 79 9.47 -9.31 -4.92
C ALA A 79 10.41 -10.39 -5.49
N LYS A 80 10.46 -11.56 -4.84
CA LYS A 80 11.27 -12.69 -5.32
C LYS A 80 10.84 -13.21 -6.70
N ALA A 81 9.55 -13.16 -6.99
CA ALA A 81 8.96 -13.63 -8.25
C ALA A 81 8.99 -12.57 -9.36
N SER A 82 9.15 -11.28 -9.01
CA SER A 82 9.02 -10.15 -9.94
C SER A 82 10.32 -9.82 -10.69
N LYS A 83 11.36 -10.64 -10.59
CA LYS A 83 12.66 -10.35 -11.22
C LYS A 83 12.52 -9.98 -12.70
N GLY A 84 13.10 -8.82 -13.06
CA GLY A 84 13.04 -8.28 -14.42
C GLY A 84 11.75 -7.52 -14.75
N ARG A 85 10.82 -7.37 -13.79
CA ARG A 85 9.59 -6.59 -13.91
C ARG A 85 9.63 -5.40 -12.97
N LYS A 86 8.90 -4.34 -13.28
CA LYS A 86 8.75 -3.21 -12.36
C LYS A 86 7.79 -3.58 -11.23
N LEU A 87 8.25 -3.43 -9.98
CA LEU A 87 7.44 -3.66 -8.79
C LEU A 87 7.14 -2.36 -8.07
N ILE A 88 5.85 -2.12 -7.77
CA ILE A 88 5.36 -1.00 -6.99
C ILE A 88 4.55 -1.54 -5.83
N CYS A 89 4.90 -1.17 -4.59
CA CYS A 89 4.20 -1.60 -3.39
C CYS A 89 3.69 -0.39 -2.61
N PHE A 90 2.46 -0.47 -2.14
CA PHE A 90 1.91 0.53 -1.23
C PHE A 90 2.38 0.25 0.20
N SER A 91 3.14 1.18 0.74
CA SER A 91 3.48 1.30 2.14
C SER A 91 2.53 2.28 2.84
N SER A 92 2.94 2.92 3.92
CA SER A 92 2.08 3.80 4.70
C SER A 92 2.86 4.90 5.42
N ASP A 93 2.22 6.06 5.59
CA ASP A 93 2.61 7.14 6.49
C ASP A 93 2.74 6.70 7.96
N GLN A 94 2.13 5.57 8.32
CA GLN A 94 2.19 5.03 9.67
C GLN A 94 3.61 4.71 10.13
N VAL A 95 4.57 4.58 9.23
CA VAL A 95 6.00 4.44 9.58
C VAL A 95 6.54 5.65 10.35
N TYR A 96 5.84 6.78 10.34
CA TYR A 96 6.13 8.00 11.10
C TYR A 96 5.36 8.11 12.42
N SER A 97 4.44 7.18 12.71
CA SER A 97 3.46 7.30 13.81
C SER A 97 4.06 7.38 15.22
N GLY A 98 5.31 6.99 15.40
CA GLY A 98 6.06 7.11 16.66
C GLY A 98 6.95 8.36 16.76
N CYS A 99 7.01 9.20 15.71
CA CYS A 99 7.76 10.46 15.76
C CYS A 99 7.09 11.44 16.72
N SER A 100 7.91 12.16 17.50
CA SER A 100 7.45 13.15 18.48
C SER A 100 7.48 14.59 17.97
N GLU A 101 8.17 14.81 16.88
CA GLU A 101 8.34 16.14 16.27
C GLU A 101 7.23 16.36 15.24
N GLU A 102 6.96 17.63 14.94
CA GLU A 102 6.01 17.99 13.89
C GLU A 102 6.58 17.69 12.49
N GLY A 103 5.74 17.15 11.59
CA GLY A 103 6.09 16.93 10.18
C GLY A 103 6.14 18.25 9.37
N PRO A 104 6.37 18.18 8.07
CA PRO A 104 6.48 16.95 7.28
C PRO A 104 7.80 16.19 7.52
N TYR A 105 7.77 14.86 7.35
CA TYR A 105 8.95 14.02 7.52
C TYR A 105 9.58 13.65 6.17
N PRO A 106 10.92 13.76 6.02
CA PRO A 106 11.62 13.15 4.90
C PRO A 106 11.63 11.62 5.03
N GLU A 107 11.88 10.93 3.92
CA GLU A 107 11.76 9.48 3.83
C GLU A 107 12.76 8.69 4.70
N ASP A 108 13.87 9.31 5.11
CA ASP A 108 14.91 8.71 5.97
C ASP A 108 14.60 8.78 7.47
N ILE A 109 13.62 9.61 7.88
CA ILE A 109 13.21 9.72 9.30
C ILE A 109 11.99 8.83 9.53
N VAL A 110 12.21 7.66 10.10
CA VAL A 110 11.14 6.70 10.40
C VAL A 110 11.15 6.29 11.86
N LYS A 111 9.97 6.19 12.45
CA LYS A 111 9.76 5.67 13.79
C LYS A 111 8.37 5.07 13.87
N PRO A 112 8.23 3.75 13.62
CA PRO A 112 6.93 3.10 13.72
C PRO A 112 6.43 3.09 15.16
N GLY A 113 5.12 3.32 15.36
CA GLY A 113 4.48 3.40 16.67
C GLY A 113 3.44 2.30 16.89
N ASN A 114 3.31 1.35 15.97
CA ASN A 114 2.36 0.24 16.08
C ASN A 114 2.78 -0.93 15.17
N ILE A 115 2.21 -2.11 15.41
CA ILE A 115 2.53 -3.35 14.68
C ILE A 115 2.36 -3.22 13.16
N TYR A 116 1.31 -2.54 12.69
CA TYR A 116 1.12 -2.31 11.25
C TYR A 116 2.27 -1.50 10.65
N ALA A 117 2.67 -0.43 11.33
CA ALA A 117 3.78 0.44 10.91
C ALA A 117 5.13 -0.31 10.90
N GLU A 118 5.39 -1.14 11.93
CA GLU A 118 6.58 -1.99 12.01
C GLU A 118 6.64 -2.95 10.82
N HIS A 119 5.54 -3.63 10.53
CA HIS A 119 5.46 -4.56 9.40
C HIS A 119 5.62 -3.85 8.05
N LYS A 120 5.06 -2.65 7.89
CA LYS A 120 5.25 -1.87 6.66
C LYS A 120 6.70 -1.43 6.48
N LEU A 121 7.35 -0.97 7.54
CA LEU A 121 8.76 -0.59 7.49
C LEU A 121 9.67 -1.80 7.21
N GLU A 122 9.44 -2.93 7.86
CA GLU A 122 10.18 -4.16 7.59
C GLU A 122 9.99 -4.63 6.14
N MET A 123 8.76 -4.55 5.63
CA MET A 123 8.47 -4.85 4.22
C MET A 123 9.29 -3.97 3.27
N GLU A 124 9.33 -2.64 3.48
CA GLU A 124 10.12 -1.71 2.66
C GLU A 124 11.60 -2.11 2.63
N GLN A 125 12.20 -2.30 3.80
CA GLN A 125 13.63 -2.60 3.94
C GLN A 125 13.99 -3.91 3.24
N ARG A 126 13.30 -4.99 3.57
CA ARG A 126 13.58 -6.32 3.02
C ARG A 126 13.25 -6.45 1.55
N LEU A 127 12.24 -5.74 1.08
CA LEU A 127 11.86 -5.77 -0.32
C LEU A 127 12.91 -5.07 -1.18
N LEU A 128 13.43 -3.91 -0.75
CA LEU A 128 14.51 -3.20 -1.44
C LEU A 128 15.85 -3.94 -1.39
N GLU A 129 16.10 -4.79 -0.38
CA GLU A 129 17.23 -5.72 -0.39
C GLU A 129 17.10 -6.79 -1.50
N ILE A 130 15.87 -7.24 -1.80
CA ILE A 130 15.60 -8.25 -2.84
C ILE A 130 15.57 -7.61 -4.23
N ASP A 131 14.92 -6.46 -4.35
CA ASP A 131 14.74 -5.70 -5.58
C ASP A 131 14.97 -4.20 -5.34
N PRO A 132 16.23 -3.72 -5.51
CA PRO A 132 16.54 -2.30 -5.35
C PRO A 132 15.84 -1.39 -6.38
N SER A 133 15.25 -1.94 -7.44
CA SER A 133 14.50 -1.18 -8.46
C SER A 133 13.02 -0.99 -8.10
N ALA A 134 12.55 -1.64 -7.06
CA ALA A 134 11.16 -1.54 -6.60
C ALA A 134 10.84 -0.15 -6.02
N VAL A 135 9.59 0.28 -6.17
CA VAL A 135 9.08 1.56 -5.66
C VAL A 135 8.14 1.30 -4.50
N MET A 136 8.45 1.90 -3.36
CA MET A 136 7.60 1.88 -2.16
C MET A 136 6.89 3.22 -2.03
N LEU A 137 5.56 3.21 -2.01
CA LEU A 137 4.74 4.40 -1.85
C LEU A 137 4.19 4.48 -0.43
N ARG A 138 4.67 5.41 0.38
CA ARG A 138 4.11 5.71 1.70
C ARG A 138 2.86 6.53 1.52
N ALA A 139 1.77 5.83 1.24
CA ALA A 139 0.47 6.46 1.09
C ALA A 139 -0.03 6.99 2.43
N GLU A 140 -0.55 8.22 2.40
CA GLU A 140 -1.23 8.85 3.51
C GLU A 140 -2.71 8.40 3.56
N TRP A 141 -3.55 9.12 4.30
CA TRP A 141 -4.97 8.80 4.34
C TRP A 141 -5.61 9.04 2.97
N MET A 142 -5.85 7.95 2.26
CA MET A 142 -6.49 8.00 0.96
C MET A 142 -8.00 8.18 1.08
N TYR A 143 -8.56 9.06 0.25
CA TYR A 143 -10.00 9.30 0.15
C TYR A 143 -10.46 9.34 -1.31
N ASP A 144 -11.77 9.07 -1.51
CA ASP A 144 -12.45 9.23 -2.80
C ASP A 144 -13.88 9.73 -2.55
N PHE A 145 -14.40 10.55 -3.42
CA PHE A 145 -15.77 11.06 -3.36
C PHE A 145 -16.78 10.13 -4.04
N TYR A 146 -16.36 9.33 -4.99
CA TYR A 146 -17.22 8.43 -5.77
C TYR A 146 -17.18 7.02 -5.16
N LEU A 147 -17.95 6.82 -4.10
CA LEU A 147 -17.80 5.68 -3.24
C LEU A 147 -18.59 4.46 -3.66
N LYS A 148 -17.90 3.42 -4.03
CA LYS A 148 -18.35 2.03 -3.85
C LYS A 148 -17.89 1.46 -2.51
N LYS A 149 -16.96 2.14 -1.82
CA LYS A 149 -16.41 1.72 -0.52
C LYS A 149 -16.27 2.92 0.41
N PRO A 150 -16.75 2.83 1.67
CA PRO A 150 -16.58 3.89 2.63
C PRO A 150 -15.10 4.15 2.91
N ASN A 151 -14.75 5.39 3.12
CA ASN A 151 -13.45 5.82 3.61
C ASN A 151 -13.63 6.79 4.77
N TYR A 152 -12.56 6.98 5.53
CA TYR A 152 -12.62 7.73 6.78
C TYR A 152 -13.10 9.17 6.59
N LEU A 153 -12.60 9.89 5.58
CA LEU A 153 -12.99 11.26 5.33
C LEU A 153 -14.48 11.38 5.02
N MET A 154 -14.99 10.50 4.17
CA MET A 154 -16.42 10.50 3.84
C MET A 154 -17.29 10.08 5.01
N ASN A 155 -16.84 9.15 5.84
CA ASN A 155 -17.53 8.79 7.07
C ASN A 155 -17.70 10.01 8.00
N ILE A 156 -16.65 10.87 8.07
CA ILE A 156 -16.72 12.12 8.85
C ILE A 156 -17.69 13.11 8.21
N ILE A 157 -17.53 13.40 6.90
CA ILE A 157 -18.34 14.39 6.18
C ILE A 157 -19.83 14.02 6.19
N THR A 158 -20.14 12.73 6.14
CA THR A 158 -21.51 12.23 6.11
C THR A 158 -22.05 11.84 7.50
N ALA A 159 -21.26 12.02 8.56
CA ALA A 159 -21.71 11.72 9.93
C ALA A 159 -22.92 12.57 10.31
N LYS A 160 -23.94 11.92 10.91
CA LYS A 160 -25.15 12.60 11.42
C LYS A 160 -24.96 13.13 12.83
N GLU A 161 -23.93 12.66 13.53
CA GLU A 161 -23.61 13.03 14.91
C GLU A 161 -22.32 13.85 14.94
N THR A 162 -22.12 14.56 16.05
CA THR A 162 -20.89 15.33 16.27
C THR A 162 -19.69 14.40 16.34
N VAL A 163 -18.71 14.63 15.49
CA VAL A 163 -17.43 13.90 15.50
C VAL A 163 -16.39 14.78 16.19
N ALA A 164 -15.76 14.23 17.24
CA ALA A 164 -14.70 14.93 17.97
C ALA A 164 -13.32 14.58 17.40
N PHE A 165 -12.47 15.58 17.22
CA PHE A 165 -11.08 15.44 16.79
C PHE A 165 -10.12 16.08 17.77
N SER A 166 -8.92 15.51 17.84
CA SER A 166 -7.81 16.19 18.55
C SER A 166 -7.34 17.39 17.71
N SER A 167 -7.27 18.57 18.33
CA SER A 167 -6.77 19.79 17.69
C SER A 167 -5.27 19.75 17.37
N GLY A 168 -4.52 18.82 17.99
CA GLY A 168 -3.10 18.61 17.75
C GLY A 168 -2.77 17.44 16.83
N GLN A 169 -3.76 16.88 16.13
CA GLN A 169 -3.54 15.77 15.21
C GLN A 169 -3.55 16.27 13.76
N PHE A 170 -2.36 16.29 13.15
CA PHE A 170 -2.18 16.59 11.74
C PHE A 170 -2.05 15.29 10.95
N ARG A 171 -2.63 15.24 9.76
CA ARG A 171 -2.52 14.11 8.84
C ARG A 171 -2.45 14.61 7.41
N GLY A 172 -1.57 14.02 6.62
CA GLY A 172 -1.64 14.13 5.18
C GLY A 172 -2.82 13.35 4.63
N ILE A 173 -3.32 13.77 3.49
CA ILE A 173 -4.42 13.13 2.77
C ILE A 173 -4.08 13.01 1.30
N THR A 174 -4.36 11.85 0.69
CA THR A 174 -4.14 11.60 -0.72
C THR A 174 -5.46 11.36 -1.44
N TYR A 175 -5.75 12.16 -2.49
CA TYR A 175 -6.91 11.93 -3.34
C TYR A 175 -6.66 10.72 -4.24
N LEU A 176 -7.42 9.65 -4.01
CA LEU A 176 -7.19 8.35 -4.64
C LEU A 176 -7.31 8.37 -6.17
N LYS A 177 -8.20 9.19 -6.72
CA LYS A 177 -8.32 9.35 -8.17
C LYS A 177 -7.04 9.94 -8.77
N GLU A 178 -6.52 11.02 -8.17
CA GLU A 178 -5.28 11.65 -8.63
C GLU A 178 -4.09 10.70 -8.50
N ALA A 179 -4.00 9.97 -7.39
CA ALA A 179 -3.01 8.93 -7.20
C ALA A 179 -3.05 7.89 -8.33
N ALA A 180 -4.23 7.38 -8.68
CA ALA A 180 -4.39 6.41 -9.76
C ALA A 180 -4.09 6.98 -11.16
N GLU A 181 -4.46 8.24 -11.43
CA GLU A 181 -4.16 8.95 -12.69
C GLU A 181 -2.64 9.17 -12.88
N ASN A 182 -1.86 9.22 -11.81
CA ASN A 182 -0.42 9.38 -11.85
C ASN A 182 0.38 8.07 -11.80
N MET A 183 -0.26 6.89 -11.82
CA MET A 183 0.45 5.60 -11.80
C MET A 183 1.45 5.43 -12.95
N GLU A 184 1.18 5.97 -14.12
CA GLU A 184 2.13 5.94 -15.24
C GLU A 184 3.46 6.63 -14.90
N LYS A 185 3.40 7.76 -14.17
CA LYS A 185 4.60 8.45 -13.67
C LYS A 185 5.31 7.64 -12.59
N VAL A 186 4.53 7.04 -11.67
CA VAL A 186 5.08 6.20 -10.60
C VAL A 186 5.84 5.00 -11.17
N ILE A 187 5.36 4.38 -12.25
CA ILE A 187 6.01 3.26 -12.93
C ILE A 187 7.43 3.64 -13.40
N THR A 188 7.65 4.91 -13.77
CA THR A 188 8.94 5.40 -14.27
C THR A 188 9.92 5.86 -13.18
N LEU A 189 9.50 5.92 -11.92
CA LEU A 189 10.37 6.34 -10.82
C LEU A 189 11.54 5.35 -10.63
N PRO A 190 12.71 5.84 -10.24
CA PRO A 190 13.79 4.98 -9.75
C PRO A 190 13.32 4.14 -8.56
N GLY A 191 14.01 3.04 -8.27
CA GLY A 191 13.76 2.28 -7.05
C GLY A 191 14.03 3.12 -5.81
N GLY A 192 13.21 2.91 -4.79
CA GLY A 192 13.30 3.65 -3.54
C GLY A 192 11.95 3.82 -2.84
N VAL A 193 11.97 4.64 -1.79
CA VAL A 193 10.80 4.97 -0.97
C VAL A 193 10.37 6.40 -1.26
N TYR A 194 9.08 6.63 -1.35
CA TYR A 194 8.51 7.93 -1.68
C TYR A 194 7.29 8.21 -0.81
N ASN A 195 7.22 9.40 -0.24
CA ASN A 195 6.00 9.94 0.34
C ASN A 195 5.00 10.24 -0.79
N PHE A 196 3.74 9.77 -0.62
CA PHE A 196 2.80 9.71 -1.74
C PHE A 196 1.38 10.11 -1.34
#